data_69871d8b1e16505bd86adef88ddd8189
#
_entry.id   69871d8b1e16505bd86adef88ddd8189
#
_cell.length_a   1.000
_cell.length_b   1.000
_cell.length_c   1.000
_cell.angle_alpha   90.00
_cell.angle_beta   90.00
_cell.angle_gamma   90.00
#
_symmetry.space_group_name_H-M   'P 1'
#
loop_
_entity.id
_entity.type
_entity.pdbx_description
1 polymer ?
#
loop_
_entity_poly.entity_id
_entity_poly.type
_entity_poly.pdbx_seq_one_letter_code
_entity_poly.pdbx_strand_id
1 'polypeptide(L)'
;MDHALLELARRRPVVFDGAMGTEIQGRSLTAADFGGREGLNEILSVTRPDVIRDIHRAYLRAGADVIETNSFGANAIVLREYGQEGRARELSLASALLARQVADECSSPEWPRYVSGSVGPGTRLPSLGQIGFPGMLACYREQVAGLLEGGVDLVQVETCQDPLQARIAVLAAREAMAAAGREVPLFVQVTFDRNGTMLLGTDPLAAVVSLAGLPGVSAFGINCATGPEDMHHVLAELARACPLPLVVLPNAGLPENVGGVLTYRLTPADFARHVAGFVTELGVAFAGGCCGTTPAHIAALVDALRGATVGARSPVLPAAASSLFSAVPFAQAARPLILGERTNDNGSKAFRERLAAGDLEGMVGIARDQQAEGAHLLDGCLAMVGRDEA
;
A
#
# COMPACT_ATOMS: atom_id res chain seq x y z
N MET A 1 -17.48 6.31 -9.35
CA MET A 1 -17.09 7.72 -9.58
C MET A 1 -16.20 7.79 -10.79
N ASP A 2 -16.54 8.67 -11.72
CA ASP A 2 -15.68 8.97 -12.86
C ASP A 2 -14.62 9.96 -12.39
N HIS A 3 -13.43 9.47 -12.09
CA HIS A 3 -12.28 10.29 -11.71
C HIS A 3 -11.32 10.37 -12.89
N ALA A 4 -10.83 11.59 -13.23
CA ALA A 4 -10.01 11.83 -14.41
C ALA A 4 -8.80 10.89 -14.53
N LEU A 5 -8.13 10.57 -13.42
CA LEU A 5 -7.01 9.63 -13.39
C LEU A 5 -7.43 8.21 -13.77
N LEU A 6 -8.57 7.71 -13.26
CA LEU A 6 -9.07 6.38 -13.59
C LEU A 6 -9.55 6.30 -15.05
N GLU A 7 -10.13 7.38 -15.59
CA GLU A 7 -10.48 7.47 -17.01
C GLU A 7 -9.23 7.49 -17.90
N LEU A 8 -8.17 8.17 -17.47
CA LEU A 8 -6.89 8.14 -18.18
C LEU A 8 -6.32 6.72 -18.26
N ALA A 9 -6.37 5.97 -17.14
CA ALA A 9 -5.87 4.60 -17.08
C ALA A 9 -6.65 3.60 -17.96
N ARG A 10 -7.92 3.91 -18.32
CA ARG A 10 -8.69 3.13 -19.31
C ARG A 10 -8.23 3.35 -20.75
N ARG A 11 -7.54 4.47 -21.01
CA ARG A 11 -7.11 4.85 -22.37
C ARG A 11 -5.67 4.51 -22.66
N ARG A 12 -4.80 4.59 -21.67
CA ARG A 12 -3.38 4.28 -21.75
C ARG A 12 -2.79 3.95 -20.38
N PRO A 13 -1.60 3.33 -20.34
CA PRO A 13 -0.88 3.19 -19.09
C PRO A 13 -0.62 4.55 -18.43
N VAL A 14 -0.72 4.60 -17.10
CA VAL A 14 -0.41 5.78 -16.29
C VAL A 14 0.92 5.55 -15.58
N VAL A 15 1.83 6.50 -15.72
CA VAL A 15 3.19 6.39 -15.15
C VAL A 15 3.30 7.23 -13.89
N PHE A 16 3.62 6.55 -12.78
CA PHE A 16 4.00 7.17 -11.52
C PHE A 16 5.47 7.59 -11.55
N ASP A 17 5.85 8.41 -10.61
CA ASP A 17 7.25 8.78 -10.38
C ASP A 17 8.07 7.62 -9.78
N GLY A 18 9.20 7.95 -9.20
CA GLY A 18 10.13 7.01 -8.56
C GLY A 18 10.53 7.45 -7.15
N ALA A 19 11.65 6.94 -6.70
CA ALA A 19 12.09 7.01 -5.31
C ALA A 19 12.35 8.45 -4.82
N MET A 20 11.51 8.96 -3.94
CA MET A 20 11.76 10.21 -3.20
C MET A 20 12.98 10.06 -2.27
N GLY A 21 13.01 9.02 -1.45
CA GLY A 21 14.09 8.80 -0.46
C GLY A 21 15.48 8.65 -1.10
N THR A 22 15.60 7.92 -2.20
CA THR A 22 16.85 7.75 -2.94
C THR A 22 17.33 9.08 -3.53
N GLU A 23 16.45 9.88 -4.08
CA GLU A 23 16.77 11.21 -4.61
C GLU A 23 17.21 12.18 -3.50
N ILE A 24 16.58 12.11 -2.31
CA ILE A 24 17.00 12.88 -1.13
C ILE A 24 18.42 12.46 -0.70
N GLN A 25 18.68 11.15 -0.61
CA GLN A 25 20.01 10.63 -0.23
C GLN A 25 21.12 11.02 -1.21
N GLY A 26 20.79 11.18 -2.48
CA GLY A 26 21.69 11.66 -3.52
C GLY A 26 22.04 13.16 -3.42
N ARG A 27 21.39 13.91 -2.51
CA ARG A 27 21.64 15.34 -2.31
C ARG A 27 22.63 15.55 -1.16
N SER A 28 23.42 16.61 -1.25
CA SER A 28 24.39 17.00 -0.19
C SER A 28 23.67 17.74 0.94
N LEU A 29 22.78 17.02 1.65
CA LEU A 29 22.04 17.56 2.80
C LEU A 29 22.80 17.32 4.10
N THR A 30 22.63 18.22 5.05
CA THR A 30 23.26 18.19 6.38
C THR A 30 22.22 17.97 7.48
N ALA A 31 22.64 17.61 8.67
CA ALA A 31 21.77 17.50 9.85
C ALA A 31 20.89 18.75 10.06
N ALA A 32 21.43 19.94 9.76
CA ALA A 32 20.71 21.21 9.88
C ALA A 32 19.50 21.28 8.93
N ASP A 33 19.61 20.72 7.72
CA ASP A 33 18.51 20.66 6.75
C ASP A 33 17.34 19.83 7.28
N PHE A 34 17.62 18.80 8.07
CA PHE A 34 16.60 17.98 8.75
C PHE A 34 16.19 18.56 10.12
N GLY A 35 16.64 19.77 10.47
CA GLY A 35 16.38 20.36 11.79
C GLY A 35 16.95 19.53 12.94
N GLY A 36 18.09 18.85 12.72
CA GLY A 36 18.73 17.95 13.68
C GLY A 36 18.07 16.56 13.80
N ARG A 37 17.19 16.18 12.84
CA ARG A 37 16.47 14.90 12.83
C ARG A 37 16.80 14.12 11.56
N GLU A 38 18.06 13.77 11.40
CA GLU A 38 18.54 12.99 10.25
C GLU A 38 17.71 11.72 10.06
N GLY A 39 17.29 11.46 8.83
CA GLY A 39 16.42 10.35 8.49
C GLY A 39 14.92 10.69 8.44
N LEU A 40 14.48 11.82 9.03
CA LEU A 40 13.10 12.29 8.91
C LEU A 40 12.95 13.08 7.60
N ASN A 41 12.75 12.36 6.49
CA ASN A 41 12.65 12.96 5.16
C ASN A 41 11.44 13.89 5.00
N GLU A 42 10.36 13.62 5.70
CA GLU A 42 9.10 14.36 5.65
C GLU A 42 9.25 15.81 6.09
N ILE A 43 10.21 16.08 7.02
CA ILE A 43 10.49 17.42 7.52
C ILE A 43 11.02 18.35 6.42
N LEU A 44 11.67 17.80 5.37
CA LEU A 44 12.23 18.55 4.26
C LEU A 44 11.14 19.29 3.46
N SER A 45 9.90 18.85 3.52
CA SER A 45 8.78 19.57 2.94
C SER A 45 8.58 20.97 3.57
N VAL A 46 9.10 21.18 4.79
CA VAL A 46 9.07 22.44 5.52
C VAL A 46 10.43 23.13 5.55
N THR A 47 11.51 22.38 5.84
CA THR A 47 12.86 22.95 6.03
C THR A 47 13.62 23.16 4.72
N ARG A 48 13.39 22.31 3.71
CA ARG A 48 14.05 22.38 2.39
C ARG A 48 13.03 22.12 1.26
N PRO A 49 11.98 22.95 1.18
CA PRO A 49 10.95 22.79 0.13
C PRO A 49 11.51 22.93 -1.29
N ASP A 50 12.64 23.60 -1.47
CA ASP A 50 13.39 23.71 -2.72
C ASP A 50 13.82 22.32 -3.22
N VAL A 51 14.39 21.50 -2.35
CA VAL A 51 14.88 20.15 -2.66
C VAL A 51 13.71 19.25 -3.10
N ILE A 52 12.62 19.26 -2.37
CA ILE A 52 11.44 18.42 -2.68
C ILE A 52 10.81 18.86 -4.00
N ARG A 53 10.66 20.18 -4.24
CA ARG A 53 10.15 20.68 -5.54
C ARG A 53 11.04 20.26 -6.72
N ASP A 54 12.34 20.30 -6.54
CA ASP A 54 13.27 19.91 -7.61
C ASP A 54 13.18 18.43 -7.96
N ILE A 55 12.97 17.57 -6.96
CA ILE A 55 12.75 16.14 -7.16
C ILE A 55 11.43 15.92 -7.93
N HIS A 56 10.33 16.51 -7.49
CA HIS A 56 9.06 16.41 -8.19
C HIS A 56 9.16 16.91 -9.65
N ARG A 57 9.81 18.06 -9.89
CA ARG A 57 10.03 18.58 -11.26
C ARG A 57 10.86 17.63 -12.11
N ALA A 58 11.87 16.97 -11.53
CA ALA A 58 12.71 16.02 -12.25
C ALA A 58 11.89 14.84 -12.76
N TYR A 59 11.01 14.27 -11.93
CA TYR A 59 10.13 13.17 -12.32
C TYR A 59 9.06 13.60 -13.34
N LEU A 60 8.44 14.76 -13.17
CA LEU A 60 7.48 15.27 -14.17
C LEU A 60 8.13 15.58 -15.52
N ARG A 61 9.36 16.08 -15.53
CA ARG A 61 10.15 16.26 -16.76
C ARG A 61 10.55 14.94 -17.41
N ALA A 62 10.76 13.89 -16.60
CA ALA A 62 10.98 12.53 -17.08
C ALA A 62 9.73 11.92 -17.72
N GLY A 63 8.57 12.55 -17.53
CA GLY A 63 7.31 12.14 -18.15
C GLY A 63 6.32 11.46 -17.22
N ALA A 64 6.55 11.40 -15.90
CA ALA A 64 5.58 10.88 -14.95
C ALA A 64 4.24 11.62 -15.04
N ASP A 65 3.13 10.89 -15.04
CA ASP A 65 1.78 11.44 -14.96
C ASP A 65 1.39 11.78 -13.52
N VAL A 66 1.89 11.00 -12.56
CA VAL A 66 1.59 11.09 -11.13
C VAL A 66 2.88 11.25 -10.35
N ILE A 67 2.90 12.18 -9.40
CA ILE A 67 3.97 12.29 -8.41
C ILE A 67 3.44 11.98 -7.01
N GLU A 68 4.25 11.29 -6.21
CA GLU A 68 3.92 10.94 -4.83
C GLU A 68 4.42 12.00 -3.85
N THR A 69 3.58 12.34 -2.87
CA THR A 69 3.94 13.31 -1.83
C THR A 69 5.09 12.78 -0.96
N ASN A 70 5.95 13.68 -0.45
CA ASN A 70 7.00 13.33 0.52
C ASN A 70 6.40 13.14 1.93
N SER A 71 5.50 12.16 2.07
CA SER A 71 4.71 11.94 3.29
C SER A 71 4.63 10.47 3.74
N PHE A 72 5.45 9.58 3.18
CA PHE A 72 5.45 8.15 3.48
C PHE A 72 5.44 7.86 4.99
N GLY A 73 6.32 8.48 5.76
CA GLY A 73 6.42 8.34 7.21
C GLY A 73 5.71 9.46 7.99
N ALA A 74 4.89 10.32 7.35
CA ALA A 74 4.22 11.44 8.02
C ALA A 74 3.06 11.03 8.92
N ASN A 75 3.11 9.85 9.55
CA ASN A 75 2.15 9.39 10.55
C ASN A 75 2.73 9.45 11.96
N ALA A 76 1.88 9.60 12.96
CA ALA A 76 2.31 9.77 14.34
C ALA A 76 3.15 8.61 14.89
N ILE A 77 3.04 7.40 14.31
CA ILE A 77 3.82 6.21 14.72
C ILE A 77 5.30 6.43 14.39
N VAL A 78 5.61 6.78 13.13
CA VAL A 78 6.99 7.06 12.67
C VAL A 78 7.51 8.34 13.29
N LEU A 79 6.71 9.41 13.28
CA LEU A 79 7.10 10.72 13.78
C LEU A 79 7.46 10.73 15.27
N ARG A 80 6.91 9.80 16.06
CA ARG A 80 7.25 9.62 17.47
C ARG A 80 8.72 9.24 17.69
N GLU A 81 9.33 8.53 16.76
CA GLU A 81 10.75 8.15 16.83
C GLU A 81 11.67 9.38 16.77
N TYR A 82 11.13 10.50 16.27
CA TYR A 82 11.81 11.80 16.16
C TYR A 82 11.25 12.86 17.11
N GLY A 83 10.31 12.52 18.00
CA GLY A 83 9.61 13.46 18.89
C GLY A 83 8.73 14.46 18.13
N GLN A 84 8.14 14.06 17.02
CA GLN A 84 7.32 14.91 16.12
C GLN A 84 5.91 14.35 15.90
N GLU A 85 5.42 13.45 16.76
CA GLU A 85 4.13 12.76 16.61
C GLU A 85 2.92 13.69 16.44
N GLY A 86 2.97 14.90 17.00
CA GLY A 86 1.91 15.90 16.87
C GLY A 86 1.90 16.64 15.52
N ARG A 87 2.84 16.39 14.63
CA ARG A 87 2.97 17.11 13.35
C ARG A 87 2.51 16.33 12.12
N ALA A 88 1.86 15.19 12.30
CA ALA A 88 1.45 14.32 11.19
C ALA A 88 0.62 15.08 10.13
N ARG A 89 -0.41 15.80 10.55
CA ARG A 89 -1.25 16.59 9.64
C ARG A 89 -0.50 17.73 8.98
N GLU A 90 0.33 18.47 9.74
CA GLU A 90 1.15 19.59 9.23
C GLU A 90 2.10 19.14 8.12
N LEU A 91 2.88 18.07 8.37
CA LEU A 91 3.86 17.58 7.41
C LEU A 91 3.19 16.98 6.16
N SER A 92 2.08 16.29 6.33
CA SER A 92 1.28 15.76 5.22
C SER A 92 0.69 16.88 4.36
N LEU A 93 0.15 17.93 4.99
CA LEU A 93 -0.37 19.10 4.30
C LEU A 93 0.74 19.83 3.52
N ALA A 94 1.88 20.10 4.16
CA ALA A 94 3.00 20.78 3.53
C ALA A 94 3.52 20.00 2.30
N SER A 95 3.66 18.68 2.44
CA SER A 95 4.07 17.79 1.37
C SER A 95 3.09 17.80 0.19
N ALA A 96 1.78 17.71 0.46
CA ALA A 96 0.75 17.73 -0.56
C ALA A 96 0.68 19.07 -1.30
N LEU A 97 0.78 20.21 -0.59
CA LEU A 97 0.80 21.54 -1.21
C LEU A 97 1.99 21.73 -2.12
N LEU A 98 3.19 21.24 -1.74
CA LEU A 98 4.39 21.30 -2.60
C LEU A 98 4.21 20.48 -3.88
N ALA A 99 3.74 19.24 -3.74
CA ALA A 99 3.52 18.38 -4.88
C ALA A 99 2.42 18.97 -5.81
N ARG A 100 1.33 19.50 -5.25
CA ARG A 100 0.24 20.13 -6.01
C ARG A 100 0.75 21.33 -6.79
N GLN A 101 1.51 22.22 -6.14
CA GLN A 101 2.11 23.38 -6.81
C GLN A 101 2.95 22.95 -8.02
N VAL A 102 3.83 21.98 -7.87
CA VAL A 102 4.70 21.54 -8.96
C VAL A 102 3.90 20.82 -10.07
N ALA A 103 2.91 20.02 -9.70
CA ALA A 103 2.04 19.37 -10.66
C ALA A 103 1.26 20.40 -11.50
N ASP A 104 0.73 21.45 -10.86
CA ASP A 104 0.01 22.54 -11.58
C ASP A 104 0.93 23.31 -12.50
N GLU A 105 2.17 23.63 -12.07
CA GLU A 105 3.19 24.29 -12.91
C GLU A 105 3.55 23.47 -14.17
N CYS A 106 3.46 22.12 -14.09
CA CYS A 106 3.86 21.21 -15.16
C CYS A 106 2.67 20.63 -15.94
N SER A 107 1.43 20.93 -15.55
CA SER A 107 0.21 20.46 -16.21
C SER A 107 -0.11 21.27 -17.46
N SER A 108 -0.69 20.60 -18.46
CA SER A 108 -1.41 21.23 -19.56
C SER A 108 -2.73 20.49 -19.80
N PRO A 109 -3.68 21.06 -20.57
CA PRO A 109 -4.92 20.36 -20.92
C PRO A 109 -4.68 19.03 -21.65
N GLU A 110 -3.61 18.94 -22.43
CA GLU A 110 -3.22 17.73 -23.17
C GLU A 110 -2.47 16.73 -22.28
N TRP A 111 -1.83 17.22 -21.23
CA TRP A 111 -1.05 16.38 -20.31
C TRP A 111 -1.25 16.81 -18.84
N PRO A 112 -2.39 16.46 -18.26
CA PRO A 112 -2.64 16.74 -16.84
C PRO A 112 -1.69 15.94 -15.94
N ARG A 113 -1.27 16.54 -14.83
CA ARG A 113 -0.42 15.91 -13.81
C ARG A 113 -1.22 15.73 -12.54
N TYR A 114 -0.99 14.61 -11.86
CA TYR A 114 -1.73 14.21 -10.69
C TYR A 114 -0.80 14.09 -9.47
N VAL A 115 -1.38 14.24 -8.29
CA VAL A 115 -0.67 14.11 -7.02
C VAL A 115 -1.25 12.94 -6.23
N SER A 116 -0.40 11.98 -5.92
CA SER A 116 -0.69 10.84 -5.04
C SER A 116 -0.29 11.15 -3.60
N GLY A 117 -1.23 11.07 -2.68
CA GLY A 117 -0.96 11.18 -1.25
C GLY A 117 -0.40 9.88 -0.71
N SER A 118 0.91 9.82 -0.49
CA SER A 118 1.63 8.65 0.02
C SER A 118 1.33 8.41 1.51
N VAL A 119 0.88 7.21 1.85
CA VAL A 119 0.58 6.73 3.21
C VAL A 119 1.30 5.40 3.43
N GLY A 120 2.47 5.47 4.04
CA GLY A 120 3.29 4.29 4.35
C GLY A 120 2.81 3.54 5.60
N PRO A 121 3.37 2.33 5.84
CA PRO A 121 2.86 1.40 6.85
C PRO A 121 3.14 1.81 8.30
N GLY A 122 4.10 2.68 8.54
CA GLY A 122 4.63 2.90 9.88
C GLY A 122 5.54 1.75 10.34
N THR A 123 5.91 1.76 11.64
CA THR A 123 6.90 0.83 12.21
C THR A 123 6.29 -0.18 13.18
N ARG A 124 4.95 -0.34 13.21
CA ARG A 124 4.22 -1.22 14.12
C ARG A 124 3.25 -2.11 13.37
N LEU A 125 3.19 -3.38 13.74
CA LEU A 125 2.33 -4.39 13.14
C LEU A 125 1.16 -4.72 14.07
N PRO A 126 -0.08 -4.37 13.70
CA PRO A 126 -1.25 -4.62 14.54
C PRO A 126 -1.55 -6.12 14.72
N SER A 127 -1.32 -6.95 13.70
CA SER A 127 -1.49 -8.41 13.82
C SER A 127 -0.54 -9.07 14.84
N LEU A 128 0.57 -8.40 15.20
CA LEU A 128 1.47 -8.82 16.27
C LEU A 128 1.19 -8.14 17.62
N GLY A 129 0.09 -7.40 17.74
CA GLY A 129 -0.28 -6.68 18.96
C GLY A 129 0.64 -5.51 19.32
N GLN A 130 1.48 -5.05 18.41
CA GLN A 130 2.43 -3.95 18.66
C GLN A 130 1.75 -2.58 18.74
N ILE A 131 0.53 -2.48 18.24
CA ILE A 131 -0.34 -1.32 18.34
C ILE A 131 -1.80 -1.75 18.27
N GLY A 132 -2.66 -1.11 19.08
CA GLY A 132 -4.11 -1.35 19.03
C GLY A 132 -4.78 -0.68 17.83
N PHE A 133 -5.88 -1.28 17.37
CA PHE A 133 -6.68 -0.80 16.24
C PHE A 133 -7.05 0.70 16.34
N PRO A 134 -7.64 1.21 17.44
CA PRO A 134 -8.02 2.62 17.53
C PRO A 134 -6.83 3.58 17.43
N GLY A 135 -5.69 3.21 18.00
CA GLY A 135 -4.47 4.01 17.96
C GLY A 135 -3.92 4.15 16.54
N MET A 136 -3.85 3.04 15.79
CA MET A 136 -3.39 3.05 14.40
C MET A 136 -4.38 3.79 13.49
N LEU A 137 -5.68 3.58 13.67
CA LEU A 137 -6.74 4.27 12.92
C LEU A 137 -6.61 5.81 13.07
N ALA A 138 -6.44 6.29 14.30
CA ALA A 138 -6.27 7.72 14.57
C ALA A 138 -5.01 8.29 13.88
N CYS A 139 -3.88 7.55 13.90
CA CYS A 139 -2.64 7.97 13.24
C CYS A 139 -2.81 8.16 11.72
N TYR A 140 -3.42 7.18 11.04
CA TYR A 140 -3.63 7.27 9.59
C TYR A 140 -4.68 8.34 9.24
N ARG A 141 -5.72 8.50 10.05
CA ARG A 141 -6.74 9.52 9.81
C ARG A 141 -6.16 10.93 9.82
N GLU A 142 -5.28 11.27 10.75
CA GLU A 142 -4.59 12.57 10.80
C GLU A 142 -3.69 12.80 9.59
N GLN A 143 -2.94 11.79 9.16
CA GLN A 143 -2.10 11.84 7.97
C GLN A 143 -2.94 12.12 6.72
N VAL A 144 -3.97 11.33 6.49
CA VAL A 144 -4.84 11.44 5.31
C VAL A 144 -5.60 12.77 5.31
N ALA A 145 -6.04 13.26 6.48
CA ALA A 145 -6.69 14.56 6.58
C ALA A 145 -5.78 15.70 6.06
N GLY A 146 -4.49 15.69 6.42
CA GLY A 146 -3.52 16.66 5.90
C GLY A 146 -3.32 16.54 4.38
N LEU A 147 -3.25 15.33 3.85
CA LEU A 147 -3.12 15.09 2.41
C LEU A 147 -4.33 15.62 1.62
N LEU A 148 -5.54 15.33 2.09
CA LEU A 148 -6.78 15.80 1.45
C LEU A 148 -6.90 17.33 1.49
N GLU A 149 -6.53 17.96 2.61
CA GLU A 149 -6.48 19.41 2.74
C GLU A 149 -5.49 20.04 1.76
N GLY A 150 -4.35 19.38 1.51
CA GLY A 150 -3.32 19.80 0.55
C GLY A 150 -3.67 19.53 -0.91
N GLY A 151 -4.80 18.94 -1.22
CA GLY A 151 -5.34 18.86 -2.57
C GLY A 151 -4.84 17.66 -3.41
N VAL A 152 -4.49 16.53 -2.78
CA VAL A 152 -4.10 15.31 -3.52
C VAL A 152 -5.22 14.79 -4.42
N ASP A 153 -4.90 14.20 -5.57
CA ASP A 153 -5.86 13.61 -6.51
C ASP A 153 -6.25 12.18 -6.17
N LEU A 154 -5.41 11.48 -5.41
CA LEU A 154 -5.67 10.14 -4.89
C LEU A 154 -4.95 9.96 -3.55
N VAL A 155 -5.38 8.99 -2.77
CA VAL A 155 -4.67 8.50 -1.58
C VAL A 155 -4.10 7.12 -1.91
N GLN A 156 -2.81 6.92 -1.65
CA GLN A 156 -2.10 5.67 -1.86
C GLN A 156 -1.63 5.10 -0.53
N VAL A 157 -2.31 4.07 -0.07
CA VAL A 157 -1.84 3.21 1.02
C VAL A 157 -0.83 2.24 0.41
N GLU A 158 0.42 2.32 0.82
CA GLU A 158 1.50 1.61 0.14
C GLU A 158 2.44 0.86 1.10
N THR A 159 3.19 -0.09 0.54
CA THR A 159 4.24 -0.87 1.23
C THR A 159 3.71 -1.60 2.47
N CYS A 160 2.42 -1.88 2.54
CA CYS A 160 1.83 -2.56 3.70
C CYS A 160 2.34 -4.00 3.81
N GLN A 161 2.79 -4.34 5.02
CA GLN A 161 3.38 -5.65 5.35
C GLN A 161 2.42 -6.56 6.12
N ASP A 162 1.28 -6.02 6.54
CA ASP A 162 0.26 -6.67 7.36
C ASP A 162 -1.12 -6.35 6.78
N PRO A 163 -1.94 -7.34 6.41
CA PRO A 163 -3.28 -7.10 5.88
C PRO A 163 -4.18 -6.30 6.83
N LEU A 164 -4.06 -6.51 8.15
CA LEU A 164 -4.83 -5.73 9.13
C LEU A 164 -4.42 -4.27 9.11
N GLN A 165 -3.12 -3.99 9.00
CA GLN A 165 -2.58 -2.63 8.85
C GLN A 165 -3.17 -1.93 7.61
N ALA A 166 -3.16 -2.61 6.45
CA ALA A 166 -3.75 -2.08 5.22
C ALA A 166 -5.26 -1.80 5.38
N ARG A 167 -6.00 -2.71 6.04
CA ARG A 167 -7.44 -2.52 6.31
C ARG A 167 -7.69 -1.29 7.19
N ILE A 168 -6.88 -1.09 8.23
CA ILE A 168 -6.99 0.07 9.13
C ILE A 168 -6.72 1.36 8.34
N ALA A 169 -5.69 1.37 7.47
CA ALA A 169 -5.36 2.53 6.65
C ALA A 169 -6.48 2.87 5.64
N VAL A 170 -7.10 1.84 5.01
CA VAL A 170 -8.27 2.01 4.13
C VAL A 170 -9.44 2.61 4.89
N LEU A 171 -9.75 2.11 6.09
CA LEU A 171 -10.83 2.64 6.91
C LEU A 171 -10.56 4.09 7.31
N ALA A 172 -9.34 4.39 7.77
CA ALA A 172 -8.93 5.75 8.14
C ALA A 172 -9.04 6.74 6.97
N ALA A 173 -8.62 6.31 5.77
CA ALA A 173 -8.72 7.12 4.56
C ALA A 173 -10.19 7.44 4.22
N ARG A 174 -11.07 6.45 4.31
CA ARG A 174 -12.50 6.66 4.07
C ARG A 174 -13.15 7.57 5.10
N GLU A 175 -12.82 7.42 6.39
CA GLU A 175 -13.30 8.31 7.44
C GLU A 175 -12.82 9.75 7.23
N ALA A 176 -11.55 9.94 6.86
CA ALA A 176 -10.99 11.25 6.55
C ALA A 176 -11.64 11.88 5.32
N MET A 177 -11.88 11.11 4.25
CA MET A 177 -12.59 11.56 3.05
C MET A 177 -14.02 12.00 3.38
N ALA A 178 -14.76 11.19 4.15
CA ALA A 178 -16.11 11.52 4.60
C ALA A 178 -16.14 12.81 5.45
N ALA A 179 -15.20 12.96 6.38
CA ALA A 179 -15.07 14.15 7.22
C ALA A 179 -14.71 15.41 6.42
N ALA A 180 -13.90 15.27 5.37
CA ALA A 180 -13.52 16.35 4.46
C ALA A 180 -14.59 16.67 3.41
N GLY A 181 -15.62 15.85 3.26
CA GLY A 181 -16.60 15.96 2.17
C GLY A 181 -15.96 15.82 0.77
N ARG A 182 -14.83 15.11 0.68
CA ARG A 182 -14.04 14.99 -0.55
C ARG A 182 -13.66 13.54 -0.80
N GLU A 183 -14.22 12.97 -1.86
CA GLU A 183 -13.90 11.60 -2.30
C GLU A 183 -12.82 11.64 -3.40
N VAL A 184 -11.77 10.84 -3.22
CA VAL A 184 -10.71 10.62 -4.20
C VAL A 184 -10.45 9.12 -4.36
N PRO A 185 -9.86 8.65 -5.47
CA PRO A 185 -9.46 7.26 -5.62
C PRO A 185 -8.55 6.82 -4.47
N LEU A 186 -8.76 5.60 -3.99
CA LEU A 186 -7.96 4.98 -2.95
C LEU A 186 -7.22 3.78 -3.54
N PHE A 187 -5.90 3.84 -3.60
CA PHE A 187 -5.04 2.77 -4.05
C PHE A 187 -4.48 2.03 -2.85
N VAL A 188 -4.37 0.71 -2.97
CA VAL A 188 -3.80 -0.14 -1.92
C VAL A 188 -2.68 -0.98 -2.52
N GLN A 189 -1.49 -0.84 -1.97
CA GLN A 189 -0.31 -1.61 -2.35
C GLN A 189 0.27 -2.32 -1.14
N VAL A 190 0.54 -3.59 -1.32
CA VAL A 190 1.17 -4.44 -0.32
C VAL A 190 2.55 -4.88 -0.81
N THR A 191 3.35 -5.40 0.10
CA THR A 191 4.73 -5.80 -0.18
C THR A 191 4.90 -7.29 0.00
N PHE A 192 5.47 -7.94 -1.02
CA PHE A 192 5.82 -9.35 -0.99
C PHE A 192 7.34 -9.52 -1.07
N ASP A 193 7.85 -10.49 -0.33
CA ASP A 193 9.25 -10.89 -0.42
C ASP A 193 9.52 -11.80 -1.64
N ARG A 194 10.75 -12.26 -1.79
CA ARG A 194 11.15 -13.17 -2.86
C ARG A 194 10.49 -14.55 -2.82
N ASN A 195 9.95 -14.93 -1.65
CA ASN A 195 9.20 -16.18 -1.50
C ASN A 195 7.75 -16.06 -1.95
N GLY A 196 7.31 -14.84 -2.30
CA GLY A 196 5.96 -14.55 -2.74
C GLY A 196 4.97 -14.42 -1.59
N THR A 197 5.42 -14.08 -0.38
CA THR A 197 4.56 -13.81 0.76
C THR A 197 4.79 -12.43 1.34
N MET A 198 3.74 -11.85 1.96
CA MET A 198 3.91 -10.68 2.80
C MET A 198 4.69 -11.06 4.07
N LEU A 199 5.19 -10.08 4.81
CA LEU A 199 6.05 -10.27 6.00
C LEU A 199 5.50 -11.30 7.00
N LEU A 200 4.19 -11.34 7.21
CA LEU A 200 3.55 -12.27 8.14
C LEU A 200 3.11 -13.60 7.48
N GLY A 201 3.52 -13.87 6.25
CA GLY A 201 3.23 -15.12 5.55
C GLY A 201 1.95 -15.13 4.71
N THR A 202 1.33 -13.97 4.49
CA THR A 202 0.11 -13.84 3.67
C THR A 202 0.42 -14.08 2.20
N ASP A 203 -0.28 -15.02 1.56
CA ASP A 203 -0.18 -15.30 0.14
C ASP A 203 -0.90 -14.25 -0.75
N PRO A 204 -0.61 -14.16 -2.05
CA PRO A 204 -1.22 -13.17 -2.94
C PRO A 204 -2.74 -13.26 -3.02
N LEU A 205 -3.31 -14.46 -3.04
CA LEU A 205 -4.77 -14.63 -3.11
C LEU A 205 -5.45 -14.15 -1.81
N ALA A 206 -4.84 -14.46 -0.65
CA ALA A 206 -5.32 -13.98 0.65
C ALA A 206 -5.31 -12.45 0.72
N ALA A 207 -4.26 -11.81 0.21
CA ALA A 207 -4.18 -10.36 0.13
C ALA A 207 -5.29 -9.77 -0.74
N VAL A 208 -5.55 -10.34 -1.93
CA VAL A 208 -6.63 -9.89 -2.83
C VAL A 208 -8.00 -10.08 -2.16
N VAL A 209 -8.28 -11.27 -1.60
CA VAL A 209 -9.57 -11.56 -0.93
C VAL A 209 -9.82 -10.63 0.26
N SER A 210 -8.76 -10.31 1.01
CA SER A 210 -8.87 -9.48 2.22
C SER A 210 -8.98 -7.99 1.93
N LEU A 211 -8.41 -7.49 0.83
CA LEU A 211 -8.18 -6.06 0.64
C LEU A 211 -8.84 -5.49 -0.62
N ALA A 212 -8.83 -6.21 -1.75
CA ALA A 212 -9.33 -5.66 -3.01
C ALA A 212 -10.85 -5.43 -3.02
N GLY A 213 -11.59 -6.17 -2.20
CA GLY A 213 -13.05 -6.00 -2.03
C GLY A 213 -13.46 -4.95 -1.01
N LEU A 214 -12.51 -4.27 -0.36
CA LEU A 214 -12.85 -3.25 0.64
C LEU A 214 -13.52 -2.05 -0.03
N PRO A 215 -14.60 -1.50 0.58
CA PRO A 215 -15.30 -0.36 0.02
C PRO A 215 -14.37 0.85 -0.20
N GLY A 216 -14.44 1.46 -1.39
CA GLY A 216 -13.67 2.64 -1.76
C GLY A 216 -12.32 2.34 -2.40
N VAL A 217 -11.80 1.11 -2.35
CA VAL A 217 -10.55 0.74 -3.03
C VAL A 217 -10.77 0.77 -4.54
N SER A 218 -9.96 1.56 -5.25
CA SER A 218 -10.09 1.83 -6.68
C SER A 218 -9.02 1.13 -7.53
N ALA A 219 -7.87 0.80 -6.93
CA ALA A 219 -6.80 0.01 -7.52
C ALA A 219 -6.08 -0.79 -6.44
N PHE A 220 -5.52 -1.94 -6.82
CA PHE A 220 -4.77 -2.81 -5.92
C PHE A 220 -3.46 -3.23 -6.57
N GLY A 221 -2.41 -3.45 -5.77
CA GLY A 221 -1.15 -3.92 -6.32
C GLY A 221 -0.03 -4.07 -5.33
N ILE A 222 1.18 -3.95 -5.84
CA ILE A 222 2.41 -4.21 -5.10
C ILE A 222 3.47 -3.14 -5.34
N ASN A 223 4.24 -2.84 -4.31
CA ASN A 223 5.39 -1.95 -4.43
C ASN A 223 6.52 -2.36 -3.49
N CYS A 224 7.72 -1.84 -3.74
CA CYS A 224 8.91 -2.00 -2.90
C CYS A 224 9.35 -3.46 -2.69
N ALA A 225 10.14 -3.74 -1.66
CA ALA A 225 10.77 -5.01 -1.27
C ALA A 225 11.74 -5.59 -2.30
N THR A 226 11.30 -5.80 -3.55
CA THR A 226 12.09 -6.50 -4.58
C THR A 226 12.14 -5.71 -5.90
N GLY A 227 12.98 -6.17 -6.82
CA GLY A 227 12.99 -5.67 -8.19
C GLY A 227 11.90 -6.32 -9.06
N PRO A 228 11.74 -5.86 -10.30
CA PRO A 228 10.65 -6.33 -11.17
C PRO A 228 10.76 -7.82 -11.53
N GLU A 229 11.96 -8.39 -11.60
CA GLU A 229 12.12 -9.83 -11.87
C GLU A 229 11.47 -10.70 -10.78
N ASP A 230 11.78 -10.39 -9.51
CA ASP A 230 11.24 -11.12 -8.36
C ASP A 230 9.71 -10.87 -8.19
N MET A 231 9.20 -9.70 -8.59
CA MET A 231 7.77 -9.37 -8.51
C MET A 231 6.90 -10.11 -9.53
N HIS A 232 7.46 -10.58 -10.63
CA HIS A 232 6.70 -11.09 -11.77
C HIS A 232 5.71 -12.19 -11.39
N HIS A 233 6.14 -13.18 -10.61
CA HIS A 233 5.29 -14.33 -10.25
C HIS A 233 4.10 -13.92 -9.38
N VAL A 234 4.32 -13.08 -8.38
CA VAL A 234 3.25 -12.52 -7.53
C VAL A 234 2.27 -11.69 -8.37
N LEU A 235 2.81 -10.81 -9.23
CA LEU A 235 1.99 -9.95 -10.05
C LEU A 235 1.14 -10.76 -11.06
N ALA A 236 1.67 -11.86 -11.59
CA ALA A 236 0.92 -12.77 -12.45
C ALA A 236 -0.24 -13.45 -11.71
N GLU A 237 -0.09 -13.76 -10.41
CA GLU A 237 -1.18 -14.26 -9.59
C GLU A 237 -2.24 -13.20 -9.33
N LEU A 238 -1.82 -11.98 -8.99
CA LEU A 238 -2.73 -10.85 -8.83
C LEU A 238 -3.49 -10.56 -10.13
N ALA A 239 -2.82 -10.62 -11.27
CA ALA A 239 -3.44 -10.38 -12.58
C ALA A 239 -4.57 -11.38 -12.89
N ARG A 240 -4.46 -12.62 -12.40
CA ARG A 240 -5.49 -13.67 -12.57
C ARG A 240 -6.66 -13.53 -11.59
N ALA A 241 -6.43 -12.98 -10.38
CA ALA A 241 -7.42 -12.99 -9.32
C ALA A 241 -8.04 -11.61 -9.04
N CYS A 242 -7.27 -10.51 -9.14
CA CYS A 242 -7.72 -9.19 -8.71
C CYS A 242 -8.62 -8.53 -9.76
N PRO A 243 -9.89 -8.19 -9.43
CA PRO A 243 -10.81 -7.55 -10.38
C PRO A 243 -10.52 -6.06 -10.60
N LEU A 244 -9.75 -5.42 -9.71
CA LEU A 244 -9.42 -4.00 -9.78
C LEU A 244 -8.30 -3.74 -10.77
N PRO A 245 -8.16 -2.49 -11.28
CA PRO A 245 -6.94 -2.04 -11.95
C PRO A 245 -5.70 -2.34 -11.11
N LEU A 246 -4.62 -2.83 -11.75
CA LEU A 246 -3.39 -3.15 -11.05
C LEU A 246 -2.42 -1.96 -11.05
N VAL A 247 -1.71 -1.81 -9.93
CA VAL A 247 -0.62 -0.87 -9.75
C VAL A 247 0.66 -1.61 -9.36
N VAL A 248 1.81 -1.25 -9.95
CA VAL A 248 3.10 -1.84 -9.62
C VAL A 248 4.21 -0.79 -9.60
N LEU A 249 4.93 -0.70 -8.47
CA LEU A 249 6.04 0.22 -8.28
C LEU A 249 7.26 -0.55 -7.72
N PRO A 250 8.04 -1.24 -8.57
CA PRO A 250 9.18 -2.04 -8.13
C PRO A 250 10.40 -1.18 -7.78
N ASN A 251 11.31 -1.75 -7.00
CA ASN A 251 12.64 -1.18 -6.79
C ASN A 251 13.49 -1.33 -8.06
N ALA A 252 14.57 -0.55 -8.16
CA ALA A 252 15.59 -0.73 -9.19
C ALA A 252 16.51 -1.95 -8.91
N GLY A 253 15.87 -3.10 -8.64
CA GLY A 253 16.52 -4.32 -8.18
C GLY A 253 16.61 -4.40 -6.66
N LEU A 254 17.38 -5.39 -6.15
CA LEU A 254 17.66 -5.50 -4.72
C LEU A 254 18.79 -4.55 -4.32
N PRO A 255 18.70 -3.92 -3.12
CA PRO A 255 19.79 -3.08 -2.63
C PRO A 255 21.01 -3.92 -2.28
N GLU A 256 22.18 -3.47 -2.71
CA GLU A 256 23.46 -3.99 -2.28
C GLU A 256 24.17 -2.96 -1.39
N ASN A 257 24.77 -3.42 -0.29
CA ASN A 257 25.61 -2.54 0.53
C ASN A 257 27.03 -2.47 -0.05
N VAL A 258 27.36 -1.34 -0.67
CA VAL A 258 28.70 -1.10 -1.23
C VAL A 258 29.36 -0.01 -0.41
N GLY A 259 30.28 -0.41 0.45
CA GLY A 259 31.01 0.54 1.31
C GLY A 259 30.15 1.35 2.29
N GLY A 260 29.05 0.79 2.77
CA GLY A 260 28.11 1.45 3.67
C GLY A 260 26.97 2.20 2.96
N VAL A 261 26.98 2.25 1.62
CA VAL A 261 25.95 2.92 0.81
C VAL A 261 25.06 1.86 0.13
N LEU A 262 23.74 2.01 0.26
CA LEU A 262 22.78 1.18 -0.45
C LEU A 262 22.80 1.56 -1.94
N THR A 263 23.15 0.59 -2.78
CA THR A 263 23.29 0.76 -4.23
C THR A 263 22.31 -0.15 -4.95
N TYR A 264 21.62 0.36 -5.95
CA TYR A 264 20.71 -0.37 -6.81
C TYR A 264 21.34 -0.50 -8.20
N ARG A 265 21.34 -1.73 -8.77
CA ARG A 265 22.12 -2.01 -9.99
C ARG A 265 21.28 -2.17 -11.26
N LEU A 266 19.97 -2.29 -11.13
CA LEU A 266 19.13 -2.46 -12.31
C LEU A 266 19.17 -1.19 -13.16
N THR A 267 19.53 -1.35 -14.43
CA THR A 267 19.65 -0.21 -15.34
C THR A 267 18.27 0.36 -15.72
N PRO A 268 18.18 1.64 -16.09
CA PRO A 268 16.93 2.23 -16.61
C PRO A 268 16.31 1.43 -17.77
N ALA A 269 17.13 0.91 -18.69
CA ALA A 269 16.66 0.13 -19.84
C ALA A 269 16.07 -1.23 -19.43
N ASP A 270 16.75 -1.96 -18.52
CA ASP A 270 16.24 -3.23 -18.02
C ASP A 270 14.99 -3.05 -17.16
N PHE A 271 14.98 -2.05 -16.28
CA PHE A 271 13.81 -1.67 -15.51
C PHE A 271 12.60 -1.43 -16.41
N ALA A 272 12.76 -0.56 -17.41
CA ALA A 272 11.70 -0.22 -18.35
C ALA A 272 11.19 -1.43 -19.13
N ARG A 273 12.09 -2.31 -19.58
CA ARG A 273 11.72 -3.55 -20.29
C ARG A 273 10.84 -4.46 -19.43
N HIS A 274 11.19 -4.68 -18.15
CA HIS A 274 10.41 -5.54 -17.27
C HIS A 274 9.05 -4.91 -16.94
N VAL A 275 9.04 -3.63 -16.57
CA VAL A 275 7.79 -2.95 -16.16
C VAL A 275 6.85 -2.75 -17.34
N ALA A 276 7.37 -2.49 -18.56
CA ALA A 276 6.55 -2.45 -19.77
C ALA A 276 5.92 -3.82 -20.08
N GLY A 277 6.62 -4.93 -19.83
CA GLY A 277 6.06 -6.28 -19.91
C GLY A 277 4.88 -6.47 -18.95
N PHE A 278 4.96 -5.96 -17.71
CA PHE A 278 3.83 -6.01 -16.79
C PHE A 278 2.59 -5.28 -17.30
N VAL A 279 2.79 -4.14 -17.97
CA VAL A 279 1.70 -3.38 -18.58
C VAL A 279 1.07 -4.13 -19.73
N THR A 280 1.89 -4.63 -20.66
CA THR A 280 1.38 -5.22 -21.92
C THR A 280 0.92 -6.67 -21.78
N GLU A 281 1.55 -7.46 -20.91
CA GLU A 281 1.27 -8.88 -20.76
C GLU A 281 0.36 -9.19 -19.56
N LEU A 282 0.56 -8.50 -18.42
CA LEU A 282 -0.19 -8.73 -17.19
C LEU A 282 -1.31 -7.70 -16.95
N GLY A 283 -1.46 -6.71 -17.83
CA GLY A 283 -2.53 -5.73 -17.77
C GLY A 283 -2.46 -4.78 -16.58
N VAL A 284 -1.23 -4.39 -16.19
CA VAL A 284 -1.00 -3.35 -15.18
C VAL A 284 -1.40 -2.00 -15.76
N ALA A 285 -2.27 -1.28 -15.07
CA ALA A 285 -2.78 0.02 -15.50
C ALA A 285 -1.94 1.20 -15.02
N PHE A 286 -1.32 1.05 -13.84
CA PHE A 286 -0.51 2.06 -13.18
C PHE A 286 0.87 1.49 -12.89
N ALA A 287 1.92 2.11 -13.43
CA ALA A 287 3.28 1.63 -13.30
C ALA A 287 4.24 2.78 -12.98
N GLY A 288 5.27 2.52 -12.19
CA GLY A 288 6.28 3.50 -11.83
C GLY A 288 7.45 2.84 -11.15
N GLY A 289 8.11 3.53 -10.24
CA GLY A 289 9.25 3.01 -9.51
C GLY A 289 9.17 3.26 -8.01
N CYS A 290 9.91 2.44 -7.24
CA CYS A 290 10.15 2.63 -5.82
C CYS A 290 11.65 2.76 -5.56
N CYS A 291 12.17 2.25 -4.45
CA CYS A 291 13.55 2.44 -4.02
C CYS A 291 14.59 2.21 -5.13
N GLY A 292 15.58 3.11 -5.21
CA GLY A 292 16.66 3.04 -6.20
C GLY A 292 16.31 3.53 -7.60
N THR A 293 15.03 3.77 -7.92
CA THR A 293 14.66 4.35 -9.22
C THR A 293 14.92 5.86 -9.23
N THR A 294 15.31 6.36 -10.39
CA THR A 294 15.67 7.76 -10.63
C THR A 294 14.83 8.32 -11.78
N PRO A 295 14.87 9.64 -12.04
CA PRO A 295 14.21 10.21 -13.22
C PRO A 295 14.61 9.54 -14.54
N ALA A 296 15.83 8.99 -14.65
CA ALA A 296 16.26 8.24 -15.84
C ALA A 296 15.50 6.92 -16.00
N HIS A 297 15.17 6.21 -14.91
CA HIS A 297 14.35 4.99 -14.94
C HIS A 297 12.93 5.30 -15.42
N ILE A 298 12.35 6.39 -14.92
CA ILE A 298 11.00 6.81 -15.30
C ILE A 298 10.97 7.29 -16.77
N ALA A 299 11.98 8.05 -17.21
CA ALA A 299 12.06 8.44 -18.61
C ALA A 299 12.14 7.23 -19.56
N ALA A 300 12.97 6.24 -19.24
CA ALA A 300 13.06 5.00 -20.00
C ALA A 300 11.72 4.22 -20.01
N LEU A 301 11.00 4.18 -18.87
CA LEU A 301 9.69 3.55 -18.79
C LEU A 301 8.65 4.28 -19.65
N VAL A 302 8.60 5.62 -19.58
CA VAL A 302 7.72 6.43 -20.41
C VAL A 302 7.97 6.20 -21.90
N ASP A 303 9.23 6.13 -22.30
CA ASP A 303 9.60 5.85 -23.70
C ASP A 303 9.19 4.43 -24.13
N ALA A 304 9.39 3.43 -23.26
CA ALA A 304 8.98 2.05 -23.52
C ALA A 304 7.46 1.87 -23.61
N LEU A 305 6.71 2.70 -22.91
CA LEU A 305 5.23 2.68 -22.91
C LEU A 305 4.60 3.60 -23.95
N ARG A 306 5.39 4.30 -24.76
CA ARG A 306 4.87 5.21 -25.80
C ARG A 306 4.06 4.44 -26.84
N GLY A 307 2.76 4.75 -26.90
CA GLY A 307 1.82 4.06 -27.80
C GLY A 307 1.42 2.65 -27.35
N ALA A 308 1.88 2.21 -26.18
CA ALA A 308 1.45 0.94 -25.62
C ALA A 308 0.01 1.02 -25.11
N THR A 309 -0.66 -0.12 -25.14
CA THR A 309 -1.96 -0.34 -24.52
C THR A 309 -1.83 -1.26 -23.33
N VAL A 310 -2.69 -1.06 -22.34
CA VAL A 310 -2.79 -1.98 -21.19
C VAL A 310 -3.31 -3.33 -21.68
N GLY A 311 -2.59 -4.41 -21.35
CA GLY A 311 -2.98 -5.77 -21.72
C GLY A 311 -4.35 -6.15 -21.17
N ALA A 312 -5.12 -6.88 -21.94
CA ALA A 312 -6.44 -7.34 -21.52
C ALA A 312 -6.32 -8.40 -20.42
N ARG A 313 -7.16 -8.28 -19.38
CA ARG A 313 -7.29 -9.27 -18.29
C ARG A 313 -8.71 -9.77 -18.17
N SER A 314 -8.84 -11.00 -17.73
CA SER A 314 -10.13 -11.58 -17.33
C SER A 314 -9.98 -12.22 -15.94
N PRO A 315 -9.83 -11.40 -14.90
CA PRO A 315 -9.57 -11.89 -13.55
C PRO A 315 -10.79 -12.64 -13.01
N VAL A 316 -10.52 -13.71 -12.27
CA VAL A 316 -11.56 -14.50 -11.59
C VAL A 316 -11.21 -14.57 -10.11
N LEU A 317 -11.88 -13.75 -9.31
CA LEU A 317 -11.77 -13.81 -7.86
C LEU A 317 -12.69 -14.93 -7.35
N PRO A 318 -12.16 -16.02 -6.77
CA PRO A 318 -13.00 -17.03 -6.18
C PRO A 318 -13.77 -16.48 -4.97
N ALA A 319 -15.02 -16.91 -4.80
CA ALA A 319 -15.73 -16.71 -3.53
C ALA A 319 -14.96 -17.48 -2.45
N ALA A 320 -14.38 -16.77 -1.49
CA ALA A 320 -13.47 -17.31 -0.49
C ALA A 320 -13.55 -16.53 0.81
N ALA A 321 -13.14 -17.16 1.90
CA ALA A 321 -12.72 -16.47 3.13
C ALA A 321 -11.20 -16.53 3.24
N SER A 322 -10.59 -15.53 3.90
CA SER A 322 -9.16 -15.49 4.10
C SER A 322 -8.79 -15.47 5.59
N SER A 323 -7.80 -16.27 5.94
CA SER A 323 -7.02 -16.08 7.17
C SER A 323 -5.95 -15.00 6.95
N LEU A 324 -5.07 -14.82 7.96
CA LEU A 324 -3.86 -14.01 7.80
C LEU A 324 -2.93 -14.59 6.71
N PHE A 325 -2.95 -15.90 6.48
CA PHE A 325 -1.95 -16.60 5.67
C PHE A 325 -2.46 -16.93 4.26
N SER A 326 -3.65 -17.56 4.18
CA SER A 326 -4.16 -18.09 2.93
C SER A 326 -5.66 -17.90 2.79
N ALA A 327 -6.11 -17.86 1.53
CA ALA A 327 -7.53 -17.84 1.19
C ALA A 327 -8.05 -19.28 1.00
N VAL A 328 -9.24 -19.53 1.52
CA VAL A 328 -9.95 -20.80 1.36
C VAL A 328 -11.19 -20.57 0.49
N PRO A 329 -11.18 -21.06 -0.77
CA PRO A 329 -12.34 -20.97 -1.64
C PRO A 329 -13.54 -21.74 -1.06
N PHE A 330 -14.75 -21.21 -1.24
CA PHE A 330 -15.96 -21.91 -0.80
C PHE A 330 -16.27 -23.15 -1.66
N ALA A 331 -15.82 -23.13 -2.92
CA ALA A 331 -15.88 -24.31 -3.78
C ALA A 331 -14.65 -25.22 -3.52
N GLN A 332 -14.85 -26.30 -2.77
CA GLN A 332 -13.82 -27.28 -2.48
C GLN A 332 -13.73 -28.37 -3.53
N ALA A 333 -12.52 -28.87 -3.80
CA ALA A 333 -12.29 -30.02 -4.70
C ALA A 333 -12.86 -31.32 -4.13
N ALA A 334 -12.80 -31.49 -2.80
CA ALA A 334 -13.56 -32.50 -2.06
C ALA A 334 -14.71 -31.81 -1.29
N ARG A 335 -15.95 -32.06 -1.68
CA ARG A 335 -17.14 -31.52 -1.01
C ARG A 335 -17.55 -32.42 0.16
N PRO A 336 -18.19 -31.88 1.23
CA PRO A 336 -18.64 -30.51 1.43
C PRO A 336 -17.54 -29.57 1.97
N LEU A 337 -17.76 -28.24 1.91
CA LEU A 337 -17.05 -27.27 2.74
C LEU A 337 -17.44 -27.50 4.20
N ILE A 338 -16.45 -27.72 5.07
CA ILE A 338 -16.66 -27.96 6.50
C ILE A 338 -16.40 -26.66 7.25
N LEU A 339 -17.42 -26.20 7.99
CA LEU A 339 -17.36 -25.02 8.84
C LEU A 339 -17.37 -25.45 10.30
N GLY A 340 -16.34 -25.10 11.05
CA GLY A 340 -16.21 -25.40 12.47
C GLY A 340 -16.94 -24.37 13.31
N GLU A 341 -17.94 -24.78 14.10
CA GLU A 341 -18.79 -23.89 14.92
C GLU A 341 -18.39 -23.84 16.41
N ARG A 342 -17.37 -24.61 16.85
CA ARG A 342 -17.01 -24.69 18.27
C ARG A 342 -16.30 -23.43 18.81
N THR A 343 -16.00 -22.47 17.96
CA THR A 343 -15.48 -21.13 18.29
C THR A 343 -16.57 -20.04 18.33
N ASN A 344 -17.84 -20.48 18.38
CA ASN A 344 -19.02 -19.62 18.55
C ASN A 344 -19.58 -19.81 19.96
N ASP A 345 -19.74 -18.72 20.73
CA ASP A 345 -20.23 -18.78 22.12
C ASP A 345 -21.67 -19.27 22.22
N ASN A 346 -22.51 -19.02 21.22
CA ASN A 346 -23.88 -19.53 21.15
C ASN A 346 -23.94 -21.05 20.89
N GLY A 347 -22.97 -21.56 20.11
CA GLY A 347 -22.92 -22.99 19.72
C GLY A 347 -22.12 -23.87 20.67
N SER A 348 -21.16 -23.31 21.44
CA SER A 348 -20.20 -24.06 22.22
C SER A 348 -20.15 -23.65 23.69
N LYS A 349 -20.62 -24.55 24.58
CA LYS A 349 -20.50 -24.35 26.04
C LYS A 349 -19.02 -24.22 26.46
N ALA A 350 -18.14 -25.08 25.94
CA ALA A 350 -16.71 -25.07 26.30
C ALA A 350 -16.07 -23.73 25.88
N PHE A 351 -16.38 -23.20 24.70
CA PHE A 351 -15.87 -21.92 24.25
C PHE A 351 -16.39 -20.75 25.09
N ARG A 352 -17.69 -20.77 25.43
CA ARG A 352 -18.32 -19.77 26.31
C ARG A 352 -17.67 -19.71 27.69
N GLU A 353 -17.36 -20.88 28.28
CA GLU A 353 -16.69 -20.96 29.58
C GLU A 353 -15.25 -20.38 29.53
N ARG A 354 -14.49 -20.65 28.43
CA ARG A 354 -13.18 -20.05 28.18
C ARG A 354 -13.26 -18.53 27.97
N LEU A 355 -14.20 -18.09 27.16
CA LEU A 355 -14.46 -16.67 26.91
C LEU A 355 -14.81 -15.93 28.21
N ALA A 356 -15.70 -16.50 29.07
CA ALA A 356 -16.07 -15.92 30.33
C ALA A 356 -14.89 -15.82 31.32
N ALA A 357 -13.97 -16.79 31.29
CA ALA A 357 -12.76 -16.81 32.08
C ALA A 357 -11.62 -15.93 31.51
N GLY A 358 -11.72 -15.42 30.29
CA GLY A 358 -10.65 -14.69 29.59
C GLY A 358 -9.49 -15.62 29.20
N ASP A 359 -9.73 -16.91 29.06
CA ASP A 359 -8.75 -17.92 28.69
C ASP A 359 -8.53 -17.96 27.18
N LEU A 360 -7.71 -17.04 26.69
CA LEU A 360 -7.41 -16.91 25.25
C LEU A 360 -6.71 -18.17 24.69
N GLU A 361 -5.81 -18.77 25.43
CA GLU A 361 -5.11 -20.01 25.01
C GLU A 361 -6.08 -21.16 24.82
N GLY A 362 -6.99 -21.36 25.78
CA GLY A 362 -8.02 -22.38 25.68
C GLY A 362 -8.99 -22.13 24.52
N MET A 363 -9.32 -20.89 24.22
CA MET A 363 -10.13 -20.53 23.02
C MET A 363 -9.40 -20.86 21.72
N VAL A 364 -8.12 -20.52 21.61
CA VAL A 364 -7.27 -20.85 20.46
C VAL A 364 -7.08 -22.37 20.35
N GLY A 365 -6.99 -23.08 21.46
CA GLY A 365 -6.96 -24.55 21.50
C GLY A 365 -8.18 -25.16 20.81
N ILE A 366 -9.39 -24.69 21.13
CA ILE A 366 -10.63 -25.16 20.51
C ILE A 366 -10.61 -24.88 18.97
N ALA A 367 -10.06 -23.75 18.54
CA ALA A 367 -9.92 -23.43 17.12
C ALA A 367 -8.96 -24.41 16.41
N ARG A 368 -7.82 -24.71 17.01
CA ARG A 368 -6.81 -25.65 16.48
C ARG A 368 -7.35 -27.07 16.38
N ASP A 369 -8.13 -27.51 17.39
CA ASP A 369 -8.75 -28.82 17.36
C ASP A 369 -9.70 -29.00 16.20
N GLN A 370 -10.52 -27.99 15.90
CA GLN A 370 -11.41 -28.01 14.75
C GLN A 370 -10.64 -28.06 13.42
N GLN A 371 -9.55 -27.30 13.30
CA GLN A 371 -8.67 -27.37 12.14
C GLN A 371 -8.05 -28.76 11.97
N ALA A 372 -7.55 -29.35 13.06
CA ALA A 372 -6.96 -30.70 13.04
C ALA A 372 -7.98 -31.78 12.69
N GLU A 373 -9.25 -31.59 13.02
CA GLU A 373 -10.37 -32.48 12.67
C GLU A 373 -10.90 -32.23 11.25
N GLY A 374 -10.32 -31.30 10.48
CA GLY A 374 -10.61 -31.10 9.07
C GLY A 374 -11.58 -29.94 8.75
N ALA A 375 -11.84 -29.03 9.69
CA ALA A 375 -12.57 -27.82 9.36
C ALA A 375 -11.78 -26.96 8.37
N HIS A 376 -12.42 -26.53 7.28
CA HIS A 376 -11.84 -25.64 6.26
C HIS A 376 -11.89 -24.18 6.70
N LEU A 377 -12.97 -23.81 7.41
CA LEU A 377 -13.21 -22.49 7.97
C LEU A 377 -13.67 -22.62 9.42
N LEU A 378 -13.54 -21.56 10.19
CA LEU A 378 -14.03 -21.46 11.55
C LEU A 378 -15.06 -20.33 11.65
N ASP A 379 -16.18 -20.62 12.28
CA ASP A 379 -17.15 -19.62 12.70
C ASP A 379 -16.72 -19.07 14.08
N GLY A 380 -16.42 -17.77 14.12
CA GLY A 380 -15.99 -17.08 15.34
C GLY A 380 -17.04 -16.09 15.82
N CYS A 381 -17.63 -16.34 17.01
CA CYS A 381 -18.52 -15.40 17.66
C CYS A 381 -18.12 -15.23 19.12
N LEU A 382 -17.79 -13.97 19.49
CA LEU A 382 -17.42 -13.58 20.85
C LEU A 382 -18.52 -12.74 21.51
N ALA A 383 -19.64 -12.52 20.82
CA ALA A 383 -20.76 -11.69 21.24
C ALA A 383 -21.48 -12.33 22.44
N MET A 384 -21.33 -11.77 23.61
CA MET A 384 -21.91 -12.26 24.86
C MET A 384 -22.76 -11.16 25.49
N VAL A 385 -24.00 -11.49 25.82
CA VAL A 385 -24.94 -10.54 26.43
C VAL A 385 -24.33 -9.94 27.71
N GLY A 386 -24.23 -8.60 27.76
CA GLY A 386 -23.68 -7.86 28.89
C GLY A 386 -22.16 -7.65 28.86
N ARG A 387 -21.48 -8.02 27.79
CA ARG A 387 -20.06 -7.68 27.52
C ARG A 387 -19.95 -6.57 26.51
N ASP A 388 -18.93 -5.73 26.66
CA ASP A 388 -18.45 -4.83 25.64
C ASP A 388 -17.69 -5.66 24.59
N GLU A 389 -18.07 -5.52 23.33
CA GLU A 389 -17.48 -6.27 22.21
C GLU A 389 -16.34 -5.48 21.54
N ALA A 390 -16.05 -4.25 21.96
CA ALA A 390 -15.02 -3.36 21.43
C ALA A 390 -13.62 -3.61 22.02
#